data_ad47ac8538be705648fce075726755c9
#
_entry.id   ad47ac8538be705648fce075726755c9
#
_cell.length_a   1.000
_cell.length_b   1.000
_cell.length_c   1.000
_cell.angle_alpha   90.00
_cell.angle_beta   90.00
_cell.angle_gamma   90.00
#
_symmetry.space_group_name_H-M   'P 1'
#
loop_
_entity.id
_entity.type
_entity.pdbx_description
1 polymer ?
#
loop_
_entity_poly.entity_id
_entity_poly.type
_entity_poly.pdbx_seq_one_letter_code
_entity_poly.pdbx_strand_id
1 'polypeptide(L)'
;MEKIYTGKTKDVYKLENGNVMLKFKDDCTGKDGVFDPGENSVGLTIEGIGKANLETSIHYFELLKEAGIKTHYVSANLEDATMEVLPATVFGHGLEVICRLVATGSFIRRYGEYIENGTPLEGGYVECTFKNDALGDPLVTGEGLAALGIMTPAMFESMKKQTLAITKIVADDLKSIGLDLWDIKFEFGYNNDEVILIDEIASGNMRVYKDGTIVDPVELTKIINNR
;
A
#
# COMPACT_ATOMS: atom_id res chain seq x y z
N MET A 1 -26.84 4.12 -0.85
CA MET A 1 -25.50 3.65 -0.48
C MET A 1 -25.62 2.29 0.18
N GLU A 2 -24.92 1.26 -0.28
CA GLU A 2 -24.97 -0.12 0.18
C GLU A 2 -23.58 -0.56 0.65
N LYS A 3 -23.46 -1.12 1.88
CA LYS A 3 -22.19 -1.71 2.33
C LYS A 3 -22.00 -3.05 1.61
N ILE A 4 -20.89 -3.18 0.87
CA ILE A 4 -20.58 -4.38 0.09
C ILE A 4 -19.43 -5.22 0.67
N TYR A 5 -18.59 -4.63 1.56
CA TYR A 5 -17.51 -5.36 2.21
C TYR A 5 -17.10 -4.69 3.53
N THR A 6 -16.65 -5.50 4.49
CA THR A 6 -16.04 -5.05 5.74
C THR A 6 -14.61 -5.57 5.79
N GLY A 7 -13.65 -4.66 5.62
CA GLY A 7 -12.22 -4.95 5.74
C GLY A 7 -11.68 -4.76 7.16
N LYS A 8 -10.41 -5.04 7.34
CA LYS A 8 -9.69 -4.86 8.63
C LYS A 8 -9.66 -3.37 9.02
N THR A 9 -9.22 -2.51 8.11
CA THR A 9 -9.00 -1.07 8.35
C THR A 9 -10.03 -0.18 7.65
N LYS A 10 -10.88 -0.71 6.77
CA LYS A 10 -11.87 0.03 5.99
C LYS A 10 -13.15 -0.76 5.78
N ASP A 11 -14.27 -0.06 5.75
CA ASP A 11 -15.54 -0.55 5.21
C ASP A 11 -15.72 -0.03 3.77
N VAL A 12 -16.31 -0.85 2.92
CA VAL A 12 -16.49 -0.55 1.48
C VAL A 12 -17.98 -0.45 1.16
N TYR A 13 -18.37 0.65 0.50
CA TYR A 13 -19.75 0.93 0.12
C TYR A 13 -19.86 1.21 -1.37
N LYS A 14 -20.95 0.72 -1.98
CA LYS A 14 -21.30 1.06 -3.37
C LYS A 14 -22.11 2.36 -3.36
N LEU A 15 -21.73 3.30 -4.23
CA LEU A 15 -22.44 4.57 -4.44
C LEU A 15 -23.41 4.48 -5.62
N GLU A 16 -24.37 5.39 -5.66
CA GLU A 16 -25.40 5.45 -6.73
C GLU A 16 -24.83 5.84 -8.10
N ASN A 17 -23.73 6.61 -8.10
CA ASN A 17 -23.01 7.00 -9.33
C ASN A 17 -22.12 5.89 -9.89
N GLY A 18 -22.11 4.71 -9.28
CA GLY A 18 -21.30 3.57 -9.70
C GLY A 18 -19.90 3.52 -9.09
N ASN A 19 -19.45 4.58 -8.43
CA ASN A 19 -18.20 4.60 -7.68
C ASN A 19 -18.31 3.80 -6.37
N VAL A 20 -17.19 3.70 -5.69
CA VAL A 20 -17.06 3.01 -4.41
C VAL A 20 -16.60 4.03 -3.36
N MET A 21 -17.10 3.90 -2.13
CA MET A 21 -16.64 4.67 -0.99
C MET A 21 -15.92 3.76 0.00
N LEU A 22 -14.71 4.14 0.35
CA LEU A 22 -13.93 3.54 1.42
C LEU A 22 -14.11 4.39 2.68
N LYS A 23 -14.61 3.78 3.76
CA LYS A 23 -14.69 4.43 5.07
C LYS A 23 -13.57 3.90 5.97
N PHE A 24 -12.66 4.76 6.32
CA PHE A 24 -11.50 4.43 7.15
C PHE A 24 -11.93 4.21 8.60
N LYS A 25 -11.33 3.22 9.24
CA LYS A 25 -11.58 2.81 10.61
C LYS A 25 -10.34 3.08 11.47
N ASP A 26 -10.54 3.15 12.77
CA ASP A 26 -9.46 3.30 13.73
C ASP A 26 -8.76 1.99 14.10
N ASP A 27 -9.13 0.90 13.42
CA ASP A 27 -8.47 -0.41 13.56
C ASP A 27 -7.14 -0.42 12.82
N CYS A 28 -6.08 -0.91 13.49
CA CYS A 28 -4.74 -1.07 12.94
C CYS A 28 -4.34 -2.53 12.87
N THR A 29 -3.58 -2.90 11.84
CA THR A 29 -2.91 -4.19 11.78
C THR A 29 -1.79 -4.25 12.81
N GLY A 30 -1.57 -5.41 13.40
CA GLY A 30 -0.55 -5.57 14.42
C GLY A 30 -0.72 -6.83 15.22
N LYS A 31 0.16 -7.00 16.22
CA LYS A 31 0.16 -8.14 17.13
C LYS A 31 0.45 -7.68 18.56
N ASP A 32 -0.24 -8.31 19.51
CA ASP A 32 -0.04 -8.08 20.95
C ASP A 32 -0.13 -6.60 21.36
N GLY A 33 -0.99 -5.82 20.71
CA GLY A 33 -1.18 -4.39 20.99
C GLY A 33 -0.12 -3.47 20.37
N VAL A 34 0.74 -4.00 19.49
CA VAL A 34 1.76 -3.23 18.76
C VAL A 34 1.36 -3.13 17.30
N PHE A 35 1.38 -1.92 16.75
CA PHE A 35 1.16 -1.69 15.32
C PHE A 35 2.34 -2.25 14.53
N ASP A 36 2.08 -3.16 13.62
CA ASP A 36 3.10 -3.74 12.71
C ASP A 36 2.55 -3.76 11.28
N PRO A 37 3.16 -3.02 10.35
CA PRO A 37 2.79 -3.03 8.93
C PRO A 37 2.93 -4.40 8.25
N GLY A 38 3.70 -5.31 8.85
CA GLY A 38 3.92 -6.66 8.33
C GLY A 38 2.92 -7.70 8.84
N GLU A 39 2.02 -7.31 9.76
CA GLU A 39 1.01 -8.22 10.32
C GLU A 39 -0.32 -8.13 9.56
N ASN A 40 -0.99 -9.26 9.48
CA ASN A 40 -2.26 -9.40 8.76
C ASN A 40 -3.50 -9.54 9.65
N SER A 41 -3.37 -9.27 10.96
CA SER A 41 -4.48 -9.26 11.92
C SER A 41 -4.71 -7.87 12.49
N VAL A 42 -5.94 -7.57 12.90
CA VAL A 42 -6.21 -6.38 13.72
C VAL A 42 -5.62 -6.64 15.10
N GLY A 43 -4.63 -5.86 15.49
CA GLY A 43 -3.94 -5.98 16.77
C GLY A 43 -4.34 -4.94 17.80
N LEU A 44 -4.86 -3.80 17.34
CA LEU A 44 -5.22 -2.67 18.21
C LEU A 44 -6.14 -1.69 17.49
N THR A 45 -6.76 -0.81 18.27
CA THR A 45 -7.54 0.34 17.79
C THR A 45 -6.89 1.61 18.34
N ILE A 46 -6.63 2.60 17.46
CA ILE A 46 -6.04 3.89 17.84
C ILE A 46 -7.01 4.99 17.38
N GLU A 47 -7.58 5.72 18.32
CA GLU A 47 -8.55 6.79 18.05
C GLU A 47 -7.97 7.84 17.10
N GLY A 48 -8.71 8.11 16.00
CA GLY A 48 -8.35 9.10 14.99
C GLY A 48 -7.34 8.63 13.94
N ILE A 49 -6.78 7.42 14.04
CA ILE A 49 -5.77 6.93 13.08
C ILE A 49 -6.38 6.72 11.69
N GLY A 50 -7.64 6.31 11.59
CA GLY A 50 -8.31 6.16 10.31
C GLY A 50 -8.37 7.46 9.53
N LYS A 51 -8.72 8.56 10.20
CA LYS A 51 -8.71 9.90 9.61
C LYS A 51 -7.28 10.34 9.23
N ALA A 52 -6.31 10.10 10.09
CA ALA A 52 -4.92 10.46 9.84
C ALA A 52 -4.31 9.66 8.67
N ASN A 53 -4.63 8.37 8.54
CA ASN A 53 -4.23 7.54 7.40
C ASN A 53 -4.90 8.01 6.10
N LEU A 54 -6.17 8.44 6.16
CA LEU A 54 -6.84 9.05 5.01
C LEU A 54 -6.14 10.36 4.58
N GLU A 55 -5.77 11.22 5.52
CA GLU A 55 -5.06 12.48 5.23
C GLU A 55 -3.71 12.22 4.54
N THR A 56 -2.93 11.25 5.04
CA THR A 56 -1.71 10.78 4.38
C THR A 56 -1.98 10.25 2.98
N SER A 57 -3.05 9.47 2.81
CA SER A 57 -3.44 8.91 1.51
C SER A 57 -3.82 10.00 0.52
N ILE A 58 -4.57 11.01 0.93
CA ILE A 58 -4.93 12.17 0.10
C ILE A 58 -3.65 12.86 -0.39
N HIS A 59 -2.70 13.14 0.51
CA HIS A 59 -1.43 13.78 0.14
C HIS A 59 -0.73 13.01 -0.99
N TYR A 60 -0.56 11.70 -0.85
CA TYR A 60 0.11 10.92 -1.88
C TYR A 60 -0.72 10.77 -3.16
N PHE A 61 -2.03 10.59 -3.08
CA PHE A 61 -2.86 10.50 -4.29
C PHE A 61 -2.87 11.80 -5.09
N GLU A 62 -2.86 12.97 -4.44
CA GLU A 62 -2.73 14.25 -5.15
C GLU A 62 -1.34 14.40 -5.80
N LEU A 63 -0.24 14.00 -5.14
CA LEU A 63 1.09 13.96 -5.76
C LEU A 63 1.14 13.04 -6.99
N LEU A 64 0.51 11.85 -6.91
CA LEU A 64 0.43 10.92 -8.03
C LEU A 64 -0.37 11.48 -9.19
N LYS A 65 -1.47 12.18 -8.90
CA LYS A 65 -2.31 12.84 -9.88
C LYS A 65 -1.55 13.97 -10.60
N GLU A 66 -0.80 14.79 -9.88
CA GLU A 66 0.08 15.83 -10.44
C GLU A 66 1.17 15.21 -11.35
N ALA A 67 1.68 14.03 -10.98
CA ALA A 67 2.62 13.27 -11.80
C ALA A 67 1.99 12.52 -12.99
N GLY A 68 0.66 12.61 -13.18
CA GLY A 68 -0.06 11.94 -14.25
C GLY A 68 -0.20 10.42 -14.07
N ILE A 69 -0.02 9.91 -12.85
CA ILE A 69 -0.21 8.49 -12.54
C ILE A 69 -1.70 8.25 -12.23
N LYS A 70 -2.27 7.28 -12.95
CA LYS A 70 -3.67 6.91 -12.75
C LYS A 70 -3.84 6.03 -11.53
N THR A 71 -4.81 6.40 -10.71
CA THR A 71 -5.20 5.67 -9.50
C THR A 71 -6.72 5.55 -9.43
N HIS A 72 -7.23 4.81 -8.49
CA HIS A 72 -8.67 4.77 -8.25
C HIS A 72 -9.21 6.00 -7.53
N TYR A 73 -8.36 6.87 -6.99
CA TYR A 73 -8.76 8.04 -6.20
C TYR A 73 -9.58 9.06 -6.99
N VAL A 74 -10.70 9.48 -6.44
CA VAL A 74 -11.59 10.52 -7.00
C VAL A 74 -11.63 11.74 -6.10
N SER A 75 -12.02 11.54 -4.84
CA SER A 75 -12.15 12.60 -3.84
C SER A 75 -12.15 12.02 -2.43
N ALA A 76 -12.01 12.88 -1.42
CA ALA A 76 -12.11 12.46 -0.02
C ALA A 76 -12.84 13.49 0.83
N ASN A 77 -13.42 13.02 1.94
CA ASN A 77 -13.99 13.83 3.00
C ASN A 77 -13.31 13.45 4.32
N LEU A 78 -12.45 14.34 4.83
CA LEU A 78 -11.73 14.13 6.09
C LEU A 78 -12.65 14.17 7.31
N GLU A 79 -13.75 14.89 7.28
CA GLU A 79 -14.68 14.98 8.41
C GLU A 79 -15.30 13.62 8.71
N ASP A 80 -15.74 12.92 7.66
CA ASP A 80 -16.38 11.61 7.74
C ASP A 80 -15.39 10.43 7.65
N ALA A 81 -14.10 10.71 7.46
CA ALA A 81 -13.03 9.74 7.19
C ALA A 81 -13.37 8.82 6.00
N THR A 82 -13.81 9.42 4.88
CA THR A 82 -14.22 8.69 3.67
C THR A 82 -13.44 9.10 2.43
N MET A 83 -13.23 8.15 1.52
CA MET A 83 -12.60 8.35 0.23
C MET A 83 -13.47 7.74 -0.87
N GLU A 84 -13.87 8.54 -1.86
CA GLU A 84 -14.54 8.07 -3.05
C GLU A 84 -13.50 7.62 -4.08
N VAL A 85 -13.71 6.44 -4.66
CA VAL A 85 -12.79 5.82 -5.61
C VAL A 85 -13.53 5.23 -6.80
N LEU A 86 -12.84 5.13 -7.94
CA LEU A 86 -13.33 4.38 -9.09
C LEU A 86 -13.48 2.90 -8.74
N PRO A 87 -14.48 2.19 -9.28
CA PRO A 87 -14.56 0.75 -9.14
C PRO A 87 -13.35 0.10 -9.81
N ALA A 88 -12.80 -0.93 -9.17
CA ALA A 88 -11.71 -1.71 -9.73
C ALA A 88 -11.94 -3.20 -9.43
N THR A 89 -11.53 -4.04 -10.36
CA THR A 89 -11.49 -5.49 -10.14
C THR A 89 -10.11 -5.85 -9.61
N VAL A 90 -10.05 -6.57 -8.50
CA VAL A 90 -8.79 -7.08 -7.94
C VAL A 90 -8.28 -8.27 -8.74
N PHE A 91 -6.99 -8.49 -8.78
CA PHE A 91 -6.38 -9.66 -9.39
C PHE A 91 -6.52 -10.88 -8.46
N GLY A 92 -7.23 -11.92 -8.93
CA GLY A 92 -7.53 -13.10 -8.11
C GLY A 92 -8.30 -12.76 -6.83
N HIS A 93 -7.72 -13.09 -5.67
CA HIS A 93 -8.25 -12.73 -4.35
C HIS A 93 -7.53 -11.51 -3.73
N GLY A 94 -6.73 -10.81 -4.52
CA GLY A 94 -5.89 -9.70 -4.13
C GLY A 94 -4.41 -10.06 -4.16
N LEU A 95 -3.61 -9.08 -4.54
CA LEU A 95 -2.15 -9.17 -4.58
C LEU A 95 -1.58 -8.04 -3.73
N GLU A 96 -0.51 -8.35 -3.01
CA GLU A 96 0.36 -7.34 -2.42
C GLU A 96 1.57 -7.16 -3.32
N VAL A 97 1.86 -5.93 -3.67
CA VAL A 97 3.00 -5.57 -4.53
C VAL A 97 3.96 -4.72 -3.72
N ILE A 98 5.11 -5.28 -3.41
CA ILE A 98 6.08 -4.65 -2.53
C ILE A 98 7.25 -4.11 -3.37
N CYS A 99 7.56 -2.83 -3.23
CA CYS A 99 8.81 -2.27 -3.74
C CYS A 99 9.80 -2.06 -2.61
N ARG A 100 11.00 -2.62 -2.76
CA ARG A 100 12.08 -2.50 -1.78
C ARG A 100 13.23 -1.70 -2.35
N LEU A 101 13.54 -0.58 -1.73
CA LEU A 101 14.72 0.23 -2.01
C LEU A 101 15.91 -0.23 -1.16
N VAL A 102 15.62 -0.89 -0.03
CA VAL A 102 16.61 -1.42 0.92
C VAL A 102 16.16 -2.81 1.35
N ALA A 103 17.09 -3.74 1.48
CA ALA A 103 16.85 -5.10 1.94
C ALA A 103 16.38 -5.10 3.41
N THR A 104 15.11 -5.50 3.65
CA THR A 104 14.52 -5.50 4.99
C THR A 104 13.31 -6.45 5.09
N GLY A 105 12.78 -6.63 6.27
CA GLY A 105 11.53 -7.35 6.55
C GLY A 105 11.53 -8.79 6.04
N SER A 106 10.45 -9.20 5.35
CA SER A 106 10.32 -10.57 4.83
C SER A 106 11.36 -10.93 3.77
N PHE A 107 11.94 -9.93 3.08
CA PHE A 107 13.04 -10.17 2.14
C PHE A 107 14.26 -10.76 2.87
N ILE A 108 14.63 -10.19 4.01
CA ILE A 108 15.74 -10.71 4.83
C ILE A 108 15.41 -12.07 5.43
N ARG A 109 14.16 -12.32 5.83
CA ARG A 109 13.76 -13.65 6.30
C ARG A 109 13.96 -14.74 5.24
N ARG A 110 13.84 -14.39 3.95
CA ARG A 110 14.03 -15.33 2.82
C ARG A 110 15.46 -15.40 2.31
N TYR A 111 16.15 -14.27 2.29
CA TYR A 111 17.42 -14.11 1.56
C TYR A 111 18.58 -13.64 2.43
N GLY A 112 18.45 -13.60 3.75
CA GLY A 112 19.48 -13.11 4.68
C GLY A 112 20.80 -13.89 4.68
N GLU A 113 20.84 -15.11 4.10
CA GLU A 113 22.09 -15.83 3.84
C GLU A 113 22.91 -15.24 2.68
N TYR A 114 22.30 -14.41 1.82
CA TYR A 114 22.89 -13.87 0.61
C TYR A 114 23.10 -12.36 0.66
N ILE A 115 22.39 -11.66 1.55
CA ILE A 115 22.40 -10.20 1.63
C ILE A 115 22.13 -9.72 3.06
N GLU A 116 22.85 -8.69 3.50
CA GLU A 116 22.66 -8.10 4.82
C GLU A 116 21.44 -7.16 4.88
N ASN A 117 20.80 -7.12 6.06
CA ASN A 117 19.74 -6.14 6.31
C ASN A 117 20.29 -4.70 6.20
N GLY A 118 19.56 -3.82 5.54
CA GLY A 118 20.01 -2.45 5.30
C GLY A 118 20.83 -2.26 4.03
N THR A 119 21.08 -3.32 3.24
CA THR A 119 21.76 -3.20 1.95
C THR A 119 20.84 -2.53 0.92
N PRO A 120 21.28 -1.45 0.25
CA PRO A 120 20.53 -0.82 -0.84
C PRO A 120 20.26 -1.79 -1.99
N LEU A 121 19.06 -1.73 -2.56
CA LEU A 121 18.64 -2.46 -3.75
C LEU A 121 18.51 -1.46 -4.90
N GLU A 122 19.60 -1.29 -5.67
CA GLU A 122 19.66 -0.28 -6.73
C GLU A 122 18.54 -0.42 -7.76
N GLY A 123 17.87 0.70 -8.04
CA GLY A 123 16.73 0.74 -8.96
C GLY A 123 15.41 0.23 -8.38
N GLY A 124 15.42 -0.29 -7.16
CA GLY A 124 14.28 -0.89 -6.49
C GLY A 124 14.01 -2.33 -6.94
N TYR A 125 13.65 -3.19 -6.01
CA TYR A 125 13.23 -4.57 -6.25
C TYR A 125 11.73 -4.69 -6.02
N VAL A 126 11.00 -5.13 -7.05
CA VAL A 126 9.55 -5.35 -6.98
C VAL A 126 9.26 -6.83 -6.85
N GLU A 127 8.53 -7.20 -5.82
CA GLU A 127 8.01 -8.54 -5.61
C GLU A 127 6.49 -8.51 -5.41
N CYS A 128 5.84 -9.65 -5.67
CA CYS A 128 4.41 -9.81 -5.58
C CYS A 128 4.07 -11.04 -4.73
N THR A 129 3.09 -10.91 -3.84
CA THR A 129 2.56 -12.02 -3.05
C THR A 129 1.05 -12.12 -3.21
N PHE A 130 0.51 -13.33 -3.06
CA PHE A 130 -0.91 -13.48 -2.83
C PHE A 130 -1.29 -13.04 -1.43
N LYS A 131 -2.46 -12.41 -1.27
CA LYS A 131 -3.08 -12.17 0.04
C LYS A 131 -3.67 -13.48 0.56
N ASN A 132 -2.86 -14.25 1.26
CA ASN A 132 -3.26 -15.53 1.82
C ASN A 132 -2.52 -15.79 3.13
N ASP A 133 -3.05 -15.24 4.21
CA ASP A 133 -2.50 -15.34 5.57
C ASP A 133 -2.25 -16.81 6.00
N ALA A 134 -3.13 -17.74 5.58
CA ALA A 134 -3.01 -19.15 5.93
C ALA A 134 -1.79 -19.84 5.30
N LEU A 135 -1.29 -19.31 4.18
CA LEU A 135 -0.09 -19.78 3.47
C LEU A 135 1.12 -18.86 3.65
N GLY A 136 1.02 -17.84 4.52
CA GLY A 136 2.10 -16.88 4.78
C GLY A 136 2.40 -15.96 3.60
N ASP A 137 1.37 -15.56 2.85
CA ASP A 137 1.45 -14.65 1.70
C ASP A 137 2.54 -15.08 0.68
N PRO A 138 2.34 -16.21 -0.02
CA PRO A 138 3.37 -16.80 -0.86
C PRO A 138 3.72 -15.90 -2.04
N LEU A 139 5.02 -15.83 -2.35
CA LEU A 139 5.53 -15.13 -3.53
C LEU A 139 4.96 -15.74 -4.80
N VAL A 140 4.66 -14.86 -5.77
CA VAL A 140 4.25 -15.27 -7.11
C VAL A 140 4.98 -14.43 -8.15
N THR A 141 5.39 -15.09 -9.25
CA THR A 141 6.01 -14.41 -10.41
C THR A 141 4.95 -13.98 -11.43
N GLY A 142 5.32 -13.09 -12.35
CA GLY A 142 4.45 -12.72 -13.48
C GLY A 142 4.06 -13.91 -14.33
N GLU A 143 5.00 -14.85 -14.56
CA GLU A 143 4.73 -16.11 -15.28
C GLU A 143 3.74 -16.99 -14.51
N GLY A 144 3.86 -17.05 -13.18
CA GLY A 144 2.92 -17.75 -12.31
C GLY A 144 1.51 -17.17 -12.42
N LEU A 145 1.38 -15.84 -12.34
CA LEU A 145 0.10 -15.14 -12.50
C LEU A 145 -0.53 -15.37 -13.87
N ALA A 146 0.29 -15.39 -14.93
CA ALA A 146 -0.18 -15.68 -16.29
C ALA A 146 -0.64 -17.14 -16.44
N ALA A 147 0.12 -18.09 -15.90
CA ALA A 147 -0.23 -19.52 -15.92
C ALA A 147 -1.54 -19.82 -15.17
N LEU A 148 -1.83 -19.05 -14.10
CA LEU A 148 -3.07 -19.14 -13.33
C LEU A 148 -4.25 -18.38 -13.98
N GLY A 149 -4.02 -17.65 -15.08
CA GLY A 149 -5.04 -16.81 -15.72
C GLY A 149 -5.49 -15.62 -14.90
N ILE A 150 -4.68 -15.19 -13.92
CA ILE A 150 -5.01 -14.06 -13.00
C ILE A 150 -4.64 -12.73 -13.62
N MET A 151 -3.50 -12.65 -14.31
CA MET A 151 -2.96 -11.43 -14.89
C MET A 151 -2.22 -11.72 -16.19
N THR A 152 -2.38 -10.89 -17.21
CA THR A 152 -1.57 -11.02 -18.43
C THR A 152 -0.14 -10.53 -18.20
N PRO A 153 0.87 -11.00 -18.97
CA PRO A 153 2.23 -10.50 -18.89
C PRO A 153 2.31 -8.97 -19.07
N ALA A 154 1.51 -8.40 -19.97
CA ALA A 154 1.47 -6.96 -20.22
C ALA A 154 0.96 -6.17 -19.01
N MET A 155 -0.07 -6.67 -18.31
CA MET A 155 -0.57 -6.07 -17.08
C MET A 155 0.47 -6.15 -15.96
N PHE A 156 1.20 -7.28 -15.84
CA PHE A 156 2.26 -7.43 -14.84
C PHE A 156 3.40 -6.43 -15.05
N GLU A 157 3.86 -6.25 -16.28
CA GLU A 157 4.89 -5.27 -16.61
C GLU A 157 4.41 -3.82 -16.36
N SER A 158 3.14 -3.53 -16.68
CA SER A 158 2.51 -2.25 -16.37
C SER A 158 2.47 -1.98 -14.86
N MET A 159 2.02 -2.96 -14.07
CA MET A 159 1.98 -2.90 -12.62
C MET A 159 3.37 -2.65 -12.04
N LYS A 160 4.38 -3.41 -12.47
CA LYS A 160 5.76 -3.28 -12.01
C LYS A 160 6.34 -1.89 -12.32
N LYS A 161 6.11 -1.38 -13.53
CA LYS A 161 6.54 -0.03 -13.94
C LYS A 161 5.88 1.05 -13.09
N GLN A 162 4.57 0.95 -12.85
CA GLN A 162 3.83 1.87 -12.00
C GLN A 162 4.34 1.81 -10.56
N THR A 163 4.57 0.61 -10.01
CA THR A 163 5.12 0.41 -8.66
C THR A 163 6.43 1.17 -8.47
N LEU A 164 7.38 1.04 -9.40
CA LEU A 164 8.66 1.75 -9.33
C LEU A 164 8.49 3.27 -9.41
N ALA A 165 7.61 3.75 -10.30
CA ALA A 165 7.35 5.18 -10.46
C ALA A 165 6.69 5.79 -9.21
N ILE A 166 5.69 5.11 -8.66
CA ILE A 166 5.00 5.53 -7.42
C ILE A 166 5.96 5.52 -6.25
N THR A 167 6.75 4.45 -6.10
CA THR A 167 7.76 4.34 -5.02
C THR A 167 8.76 5.49 -5.08
N LYS A 168 9.20 5.86 -6.29
CA LYS A 168 10.12 6.99 -6.44
C LYS A 168 9.50 8.30 -5.96
N ILE A 169 8.24 8.58 -6.30
CA ILE A 169 7.54 9.81 -5.88
C ILE A 169 7.42 9.84 -4.35
N VAL A 170 6.99 8.72 -3.73
CA VAL A 170 6.89 8.63 -2.26
C VAL A 170 8.25 8.78 -1.60
N ALA A 171 9.30 8.15 -2.14
CA ALA A 171 10.65 8.24 -1.60
C ALA A 171 11.23 9.66 -1.70
N ASP A 172 11.05 10.33 -2.85
CA ASP A 172 11.51 11.71 -3.05
C ASP A 172 10.80 12.68 -2.08
N ASP A 173 9.50 12.50 -1.89
CA ASP A 173 8.70 13.29 -0.97
C ASP A 173 9.16 13.11 0.49
N LEU A 174 9.31 11.87 0.96
CA LEU A 174 9.83 11.55 2.29
C LEU A 174 11.27 12.08 2.48
N LYS A 175 12.10 11.97 1.45
CA LYS A 175 13.48 12.49 1.50
C LYS A 175 13.52 14.00 1.66
N SER A 176 12.56 14.72 1.10
CA SER A 176 12.46 16.19 1.24
C SER A 176 12.28 16.64 2.69
N ILE A 177 11.78 15.75 3.55
CA ILE A 177 11.59 15.99 5.00
C ILE A 177 12.56 15.19 5.88
N GLY A 178 13.66 14.70 5.30
CA GLY A 178 14.74 14.02 6.01
C GLY A 178 14.43 12.58 6.42
N LEU A 179 13.55 11.91 5.70
CA LEU A 179 13.17 10.52 5.93
C LEU A 179 13.62 9.63 4.76
N ASP A 180 13.97 8.38 5.06
CA ASP A 180 14.43 7.38 4.09
C ASP A 180 13.40 6.25 3.97
N LEU A 181 12.76 6.12 2.81
CA LEU A 181 11.89 4.99 2.49
C LEU A 181 12.74 3.75 2.23
N TRP A 182 12.50 2.66 2.96
CA TRP A 182 13.16 1.38 2.74
C TRP A 182 12.33 0.41 1.90
N ASP A 183 11.05 0.28 2.21
CA ASP A 183 10.10 -0.46 1.38
C ASP A 183 8.68 0.09 1.53
N ILE A 184 7.86 -0.24 0.55
CA ILE A 184 6.45 0.11 0.54
C ILE A 184 5.63 -0.98 -0.16
N LYS A 185 4.44 -1.25 0.37
CA LYS A 185 3.46 -2.19 -0.13
C LYS A 185 2.30 -1.45 -0.78
N PHE A 186 1.91 -1.89 -1.98
CA PHE A 186 0.78 -1.39 -2.73
C PHE A 186 -0.21 -2.50 -3.06
N GLU A 187 -1.43 -2.10 -3.36
CA GLU A 187 -2.42 -2.96 -3.99
C GLU A 187 -2.79 -2.42 -5.37
N PHE A 188 -3.00 -3.31 -6.31
CA PHE A 188 -3.41 -2.98 -7.67
C PHE A 188 -4.67 -3.75 -8.06
N GLY A 189 -5.48 -3.08 -8.86
CA GLY A 189 -6.59 -3.66 -9.56
C GLY A 189 -6.59 -3.20 -11.02
N TYR A 190 -7.67 -3.48 -11.73
CA TYR A 190 -7.85 -2.97 -13.08
C TYR A 190 -9.27 -2.43 -13.27
N ASN A 191 -9.37 -1.42 -14.13
CA ASN A 191 -10.62 -0.83 -14.59
C ASN A 191 -10.51 -0.69 -16.11
N ASN A 192 -11.48 -1.23 -16.87
CA ASN A 192 -11.44 -1.26 -18.34
C ASN A 192 -10.10 -1.75 -18.90
N ASP A 193 -9.58 -2.87 -18.38
CA ASP A 193 -8.29 -3.48 -18.74
C ASP A 193 -7.04 -2.63 -18.42
N GLU A 194 -7.21 -1.46 -17.82
CA GLU A 194 -6.11 -0.63 -17.36
C GLU A 194 -5.77 -0.94 -15.90
N VAL A 195 -4.50 -1.26 -15.65
CA VAL A 195 -3.98 -1.48 -14.29
C VAL A 195 -3.89 -0.14 -13.56
N ILE A 196 -4.50 -0.05 -12.40
CA ILE A 196 -4.51 1.15 -11.55
C ILE A 196 -4.14 0.81 -10.11
N LEU A 197 -3.49 1.75 -9.43
CA LEU A 197 -3.28 1.66 -7.99
C LEU A 197 -4.61 1.77 -7.26
N ILE A 198 -4.84 0.89 -6.30
CA ILE A 198 -6.01 0.88 -5.43
C ILE A 198 -5.60 0.92 -3.95
N ASP A 199 -6.59 0.91 -3.06
CA ASP A 199 -6.45 0.95 -1.61
C ASP A 199 -5.86 2.27 -1.09
N GLU A 200 -5.09 2.29 -0.04
CA GLU A 200 -4.45 3.49 0.52
C GLU A 200 -2.95 3.53 0.27
N ILE A 201 -2.37 4.73 0.44
CA ILE A 201 -0.95 4.93 0.70
C ILE A 201 -0.87 5.60 2.08
N ALA A 202 -0.49 4.85 3.09
CA ALA A 202 -0.40 5.32 4.47
C ALA A 202 0.84 4.76 5.17
N SER A 203 1.15 5.25 6.33
CA SER A 203 2.33 4.81 7.10
C SER A 203 2.34 3.31 7.42
N GLY A 204 1.17 2.69 7.54
CA GLY A 204 1.03 1.25 7.70
C GLY A 204 1.39 0.40 6.48
N ASN A 205 1.65 1.04 5.33
CA ASN A 205 2.06 0.34 4.11
C ASN A 205 3.57 0.40 3.87
N MET A 206 4.36 1.10 4.70
CA MET A 206 5.76 1.37 4.42
C MET A 206 6.65 1.26 5.66
N ARG A 207 7.92 0.99 5.43
CA ARG A 207 8.97 1.14 6.44
C ARG A 207 9.83 2.33 6.08
N VAL A 208 9.86 3.29 6.99
CA VAL A 208 10.57 4.55 6.83
C VAL A 208 11.56 4.69 7.97
N TYR A 209 12.74 5.21 7.67
CA TYR A 209 13.83 5.37 8.63
C TYR A 209 14.24 6.84 8.71
N LYS A 210 14.68 7.24 9.90
CA LYS A 210 15.33 8.51 10.16
C LYS A 210 16.64 8.25 10.88
N ASP A 211 17.74 8.73 10.32
CA ASP A 211 19.08 8.53 10.88
C ASP A 211 19.39 7.08 11.25
N GLY A 212 18.97 6.13 10.38
CA GLY A 212 19.19 4.70 10.58
C GLY A 212 18.24 4.01 11.55
N THR A 213 17.28 4.73 12.14
CA THR A 213 16.29 4.19 13.07
C THR A 213 14.90 4.14 12.39
N ILE A 214 14.19 3.02 12.53
CA ILE A 214 12.84 2.90 12.00
C ILE A 214 11.90 3.88 12.71
N VAL A 215 11.09 4.59 11.93
CA VAL A 215 10.06 5.48 12.45
C VAL A 215 8.80 4.68 12.73
N ASP A 216 8.23 4.84 13.91
CA ASP A 216 6.95 4.26 14.26
C ASP A 216 5.85 4.73 13.29
N PRO A 217 4.94 3.86 12.80
CA PRO A 217 3.92 4.24 11.82
C PRO A 217 2.99 5.37 12.28
N VAL A 218 2.64 5.44 13.55
CA VAL A 218 1.79 6.50 14.08
C VAL A 218 2.55 7.84 14.10
N GLU A 219 3.82 7.81 14.47
CA GLU A 219 4.69 8.98 14.42
C GLU A 219 4.94 9.42 12.97
N LEU A 220 5.18 8.48 12.07
CA LEU A 220 5.33 8.76 10.63
C LEU A 220 4.10 9.49 10.08
N THR A 221 2.90 9.01 10.40
CA THR A 221 1.64 9.67 10.00
C THR A 221 1.59 11.12 10.48
N LYS A 222 1.98 11.40 11.73
CA LYS A 222 2.04 12.77 12.27
C LYS A 222 3.07 13.64 11.55
N ILE A 223 4.25 13.09 11.26
CA ILE A 223 5.30 13.84 10.54
C ILE A 223 4.81 14.20 9.13
N ILE A 224 4.17 13.27 8.43
CA ILE A 224 3.67 13.50 7.08
C ILE A 224 2.54 14.54 7.07
N ASN A 225 1.59 14.47 7.99
CA ASN A 225 0.40 15.32 7.98
C ASN A 225 0.62 16.73 8.57
N ASN A 226 1.72 16.96 9.28
CA ASN A 226 2.03 18.28 9.91
C ASN A 226 3.08 19.11 9.15
N ARG A 227 3.31 18.85 7.88
CA ARG A 227 4.26 19.60 7.03
C ARG A 227 3.60 20.66 6.16
#